data_a8ed384a9ac259f1cbf17a5206683184
#
_entry.id   a8ed384a9ac259f1cbf17a5206683184
#
_cell.length_a   1.000
_cell.length_b   1.000
_cell.length_c   1.000
_cell.angle_alpha   90.00
_cell.angle_beta   90.00
_cell.angle_gamma   90.00
#
_symmetry.space_group_name_H-M   'P 1'
#
loop_
_entity.id
_entity.type
_entity.pdbx_description
1 polymer ?
#
loop_
_entity_poly.entity_id
_entity_poly.type
_entity_poly.pdbx_seq_one_letter_code
_entity_poly.pdbx_strand_id
1 'polypeptide(L)'
;MAKFDNQICLIADDYSTARRLIKDSLLHIGFSCLEAENGNQAIAIIQQTTLDLVIADINMPEKNGLELLKDIRADENMKDLPVVLTMLEPFEDLIFDAKKLGMNDYLVKPFDVFTLSKTLDKVIKTTGGESL
;
A
#
# COMPACT_ATOMS: atom_id res chain seq x y z
N MET A 1 12.27 19.65 2.55
CA MET A 1 11.38 18.67 3.17
C MET A 1 10.98 17.62 2.17
N ALA A 2 10.84 16.40 2.62
CA ALA A 2 10.43 15.33 1.74
C ALA A 2 8.94 15.45 1.42
N LYS A 3 8.57 14.96 0.26
CA LYS A 3 7.24 15.09 -0.32
C LYS A 3 6.12 14.54 0.56
N PHE A 4 6.39 13.44 1.24
CA PHE A 4 5.39 12.75 2.06
C PHE A 4 5.73 12.77 3.55
N ASP A 5 6.33 13.85 4.02
CA ASP A 5 6.68 13.98 5.44
C ASP A 5 5.46 13.79 6.32
N ASN A 6 5.66 13.10 7.42
CA ASN A 6 4.64 12.84 8.44
C ASN A 6 3.53 11.87 7.99
N GLN A 7 3.72 11.20 6.87
CA GLN A 7 2.78 10.17 6.41
C GLN A 7 3.27 8.81 6.85
N ILE A 8 2.32 7.92 7.16
CA ILE A 8 2.62 6.57 7.67
C ILE A 8 2.08 5.54 6.71
N CYS A 9 2.96 4.65 6.26
CA CYS A 9 2.60 3.56 5.36
C CYS A 9 2.78 2.20 6.05
N LEU A 10 1.80 1.32 5.87
CA LEU A 10 1.94 -0.08 6.25
C LEU A 10 2.37 -0.86 5.01
N ILE A 11 3.46 -1.61 5.13
CA ILE A 11 3.95 -2.49 4.07
C ILE A 11 3.63 -3.92 4.48
N ALA A 12 2.82 -4.60 3.68
CA ALA A 12 2.45 -5.99 3.93
C ALA A 12 3.02 -6.88 2.82
N ASP A 13 3.94 -7.75 3.18
CA ASP A 13 4.62 -8.65 2.23
C ASP A 13 5.29 -9.73 3.06
N ASP A 14 5.11 -11.00 2.69
CA ASP A 14 5.70 -12.09 3.45
C ASP A 14 7.20 -12.27 3.18
N TYR A 15 7.73 -11.61 2.18
CA TYR A 15 9.13 -11.72 1.81
C TYR A 15 9.90 -10.53 2.40
N SER A 16 10.76 -10.80 3.38
CA SER A 16 11.44 -9.74 4.12
C SER A 16 12.30 -8.84 3.25
N THR A 17 12.93 -9.41 2.22
CA THR A 17 13.76 -8.61 1.30
C THR A 17 12.90 -7.62 0.54
N ALA A 18 11.73 -8.05 0.06
CA ALA A 18 10.80 -7.16 -0.65
C ALA A 18 10.32 -6.04 0.26
N ARG A 19 9.95 -6.37 1.51
CA ARG A 19 9.51 -5.35 2.48
C ARG A 19 10.60 -4.31 2.70
N ARG A 20 11.85 -4.77 2.83
CA ARG A 20 12.98 -3.87 3.08
C ARG A 20 13.22 -2.92 1.92
N LEU A 21 13.15 -3.42 0.69
CA LEU A 21 13.33 -2.57 -0.49
C LEU A 21 12.24 -1.51 -0.58
N ILE A 22 11.00 -1.90 -0.33
CA ILE A 22 9.89 -0.96 -0.36
C ILE A 22 10.05 0.07 0.77
N LYS A 23 10.41 -0.39 1.95
CA LYS A 23 10.62 0.49 3.10
C LYS A 23 11.70 1.52 2.82
N ASP A 24 12.85 1.08 2.27
CA ASP A 24 13.94 1.99 1.97
C ASP A 24 13.49 3.07 1.00
N SER A 25 12.73 2.70 -0.03
CA SER A 25 12.22 3.67 -0.99
C SER A 25 11.23 4.65 -0.35
N LEU A 26 10.35 4.17 0.51
CA LEU A 26 9.37 5.01 1.20
C LEU A 26 10.04 5.99 2.17
N LEU A 27 11.05 5.51 2.91
CA LEU A 27 11.80 6.38 3.81
C LEU A 27 12.48 7.51 3.04
N HIS A 28 12.98 7.19 1.85
CA HIS A 28 13.65 8.18 1.00
C HIS A 28 12.71 9.34 0.62
N ILE A 29 11.42 9.08 0.46
CA ILE A 29 10.46 10.11 0.07
C ILE A 29 9.63 10.65 1.23
N GLY A 30 9.96 10.27 2.45
CA GLY A 30 9.43 10.92 3.66
C GLY A 30 8.45 10.11 4.51
N PHE A 31 8.07 8.92 4.08
CA PHE A 31 7.15 8.10 4.88
C PHE A 31 7.83 7.50 6.10
N SER A 32 7.04 7.33 7.15
CA SER A 32 7.36 6.39 8.22
C SER A 32 6.67 5.08 7.87
N CYS A 33 7.25 3.95 8.26
CA CYS A 33 6.77 2.65 7.83
C CYS A 33 6.52 1.70 8.99
N LEU A 34 5.43 0.93 8.85
CA LEU A 34 5.15 -0.24 9.68
C LEU A 34 5.14 -1.45 8.75
N GLU A 35 5.35 -2.63 9.29
CA GLU A 35 5.48 -3.84 8.47
C GLU A 35 4.59 -4.96 8.97
N ALA A 36 4.08 -5.75 8.03
CA ALA A 36 3.30 -6.95 8.30
C ALA A 36 3.74 -8.05 7.33
N GLU A 37 3.65 -9.31 7.77
CA GLU A 37 4.05 -10.46 6.96
C GLU A 37 2.88 -11.14 6.27
N ASN A 38 1.67 -10.78 6.66
CA ASN A 38 0.45 -11.34 6.06
C ASN A 38 -0.72 -10.38 6.32
N GLY A 39 -1.86 -10.69 5.70
CA GLY A 39 -3.02 -9.84 5.81
C GLY A 39 -3.63 -9.78 7.22
N ASN A 40 -3.51 -10.84 7.99
CA ASN A 40 -4.04 -10.83 9.35
C ASN A 40 -3.25 -9.89 10.25
N GLN A 41 -1.92 -9.91 10.14
CA GLN A 41 -1.08 -8.95 10.87
C GLN A 41 -1.38 -7.53 10.40
N ALA A 42 -1.58 -7.35 9.10
CA ALA A 42 -1.89 -6.04 8.54
C ALA A 42 -3.18 -5.47 9.14
N ILE A 43 -4.24 -6.27 9.18
CA ILE A 43 -5.52 -5.83 9.75
C ILE A 43 -5.36 -5.43 11.22
N ALA A 44 -4.61 -6.20 11.98
CA ALA A 44 -4.38 -5.89 13.40
C ALA A 44 -3.71 -4.52 13.57
N ILE A 45 -2.74 -4.21 12.72
CA ILE A 45 -2.04 -2.92 12.74
C ILE A 45 -2.98 -1.80 12.32
N ILE A 46 -3.75 -2.00 11.25
CA ILE A 46 -4.67 -0.99 10.74
C ILE A 46 -5.72 -0.62 11.79
N GLN A 47 -6.19 -1.59 12.55
CA GLN A 47 -7.19 -1.37 13.59
C GLN A 47 -6.65 -0.55 14.77
N GLN A 48 -5.35 -0.54 14.96
CA GLN A 48 -4.73 0.12 16.11
C GLN A 48 -3.98 1.39 15.78
N THR A 49 -3.78 1.69 14.48
CA THR A 49 -2.91 2.77 14.06
C THR A 49 -3.55 3.54 12.93
N THR A 50 -3.55 4.85 13.01
CA THR A 50 -4.02 5.68 11.90
C THR A 50 -2.94 5.71 10.81
N LEU A 51 -3.29 5.22 9.64
CA LEU A 51 -2.37 5.12 8.51
C LEU A 51 -2.80 6.01 7.37
N ASP A 52 -1.84 6.35 6.52
CA ASP A 52 -2.11 7.15 5.31
C ASP A 52 -2.10 6.30 4.05
N LEU A 53 -1.51 5.10 4.11
CA LEU A 53 -1.32 4.26 2.94
C LEU A 53 -1.06 2.82 3.35
N VAL A 54 -1.56 1.88 2.56
CA VAL A 54 -1.18 0.47 2.65
C VAL A 54 -0.60 0.06 1.31
N ILE A 55 0.58 -0.56 1.34
CA ILE A 55 1.16 -1.22 0.17
C ILE A 55 1.21 -2.70 0.51
N ALA A 56 0.47 -3.52 -0.22
CA ALA A 56 0.33 -4.94 0.10
C ALA A 56 0.61 -5.81 -1.11
N ASP A 57 1.38 -6.88 -0.88
CA ASP A 57 1.60 -7.90 -1.90
C ASP A 57 0.30 -8.68 -2.10
N ILE A 58 -0.02 -8.94 -3.34
CA ILE A 58 -1.22 -9.71 -3.66
C ILE A 58 -1.10 -11.15 -3.17
N ASN A 59 0.13 -11.68 -3.09
CA ASN A 59 0.38 -13.06 -2.65
C ASN A 59 0.99 -13.07 -1.26
N MET A 60 0.20 -13.42 -0.27
CA MET A 60 0.67 -13.58 1.12
C MET A 60 -0.04 -14.77 1.75
N PRO A 61 0.62 -15.44 2.71
CA PRO A 61 -0.04 -16.55 3.41
C PRO A 61 -1.14 -16.05 4.32
N GLU A 62 -2.02 -16.92 4.73
CA GLU A 62 -3.14 -16.71 5.65
C GLU A 62 -4.21 -15.80 5.07
N LYS A 63 -3.88 -14.54 4.80
CA LYS A 63 -4.79 -13.58 4.17
C LYS A 63 -3.98 -12.81 3.13
N ASN A 64 -4.37 -12.94 1.87
CA ASN A 64 -3.65 -12.30 0.76
C ASN A 64 -4.06 -10.84 0.56
N GLY A 65 -3.44 -10.18 -0.41
CA GLY A 65 -3.68 -8.75 -0.66
C GLY A 65 -5.10 -8.43 -1.08
N LEU A 66 -5.74 -9.29 -1.87
CA LEU A 66 -7.12 -9.06 -2.28
C LEU A 66 -8.08 -9.22 -1.12
N GLU A 67 -7.85 -10.22 -0.27
CA GLU A 67 -8.66 -10.44 0.92
C GLU A 67 -8.49 -9.28 1.90
N LEU A 68 -7.27 -8.82 2.06
CA LEU A 68 -6.99 -7.65 2.90
C LEU A 68 -7.73 -6.41 2.38
N LEU A 69 -7.64 -6.16 1.09
CA LEU A 69 -8.33 -5.03 0.45
C LEU A 69 -9.84 -5.10 0.70
N LYS A 70 -10.41 -6.28 0.52
CA LYS A 70 -11.83 -6.49 0.74
C LYS A 70 -12.22 -6.15 2.18
N ASP A 71 -11.42 -6.61 3.14
CA ASP A 71 -11.69 -6.31 4.55
C ASP A 71 -11.59 -4.83 4.86
N ILE A 72 -10.59 -4.16 4.29
CA ILE A 72 -10.42 -2.71 4.49
C ILE A 72 -11.64 -1.95 3.96
N ARG A 73 -12.09 -2.30 2.76
CA ARG A 73 -13.21 -1.59 2.14
C ARG A 73 -14.55 -1.87 2.82
N ALA A 74 -14.65 -2.98 3.55
CA ALA A 74 -15.87 -3.33 4.27
C ALA A 74 -15.99 -2.67 5.64
N ASP A 75 -14.90 -2.08 6.15
CA ASP A 75 -14.88 -1.47 7.48
C ASP A 75 -15.15 0.02 7.39
N GLU A 76 -16.17 0.48 8.13
CA GLU A 76 -16.58 1.89 8.08
C GLU A 76 -15.47 2.86 8.47
N ASN A 77 -14.58 2.44 9.37
CA ASN A 77 -13.53 3.32 9.88
C ASN A 77 -12.29 3.38 8.99
N MET A 78 -12.13 2.44 8.05
CA MET A 78 -10.93 2.38 7.22
C MET A 78 -11.23 2.20 5.73
N LYS A 79 -12.48 2.27 5.33
CA LYS A 79 -12.87 2.00 3.94
C LYS A 79 -12.26 2.94 2.91
N ASP A 80 -11.84 4.13 3.32
CA ASP A 80 -11.24 5.11 2.42
C ASP A 80 -9.70 5.12 2.45
N LEU A 81 -9.12 4.22 3.22
CA LEU A 81 -7.65 4.11 3.30
C LEU A 81 -7.07 3.78 1.93
N PRO A 82 -6.12 4.57 1.43
CA PRO A 82 -5.48 4.25 0.16
C PRO A 82 -4.75 2.92 0.20
N VAL A 83 -4.99 2.09 -0.81
CA VAL A 83 -4.36 0.76 -0.92
C VAL A 83 -3.74 0.61 -2.29
N VAL A 84 -2.45 0.30 -2.31
CA VAL A 84 -1.70 -0.02 -3.52
C VAL A 84 -1.27 -1.48 -3.39
N LEU A 85 -1.57 -2.28 -4.41
CA LEU A 85 -1.17 -3.69 -4.41
C LEU A 85 0.08 -3.89 -5.25
N THR A 86 0.96 -4.80 -4.81
CA THR A 86 2.13 -5.15 -5.59
C THR A 86 1.96 -6.56 -6.15
N MET A 87 2.53 -6.80 -7.32
CA MET A 87 2.38 -8.09 -8.01
C MET A 87 3.54 -8.33 -8.96
N LEU A 88 3.83 -9.59 -9.26
CA LEU A 88 4.87 -9.94 -10.22
C LEU A 88 4.36 -9.87 -11.64
N GLU A 89 3.13 -10.28 -11.88
CA GLU A 89 2.52 -10.34 -13.19
C GLU A 89 1.24 -9.52 -13.22
N PRO A 90 1.16 -8.51 -14.11
CA PRO A 90 -0.02 -7.64 -14.18
C PRO A 90 -1.13 -8.25 -15.06
N PHE A 91 -1.66 -9.40 -14.65
CA PHE A 91 -2.75 -10.05 -15.40
C PHE A 91 -3.99 -9.16 -15.42
N GLU A 92 -4.59 -9.01 -16.59
CA GLU A 92 -5.75 -8.13 -16.77
C GLU A 92 -6.91 -8.47 -15.86
N ASP A 93 -7.23 -9.77 -15.74
CA ASP A 93 -8.34 -10.20 -14.88
C ASP A 93 -8.09 -9.87 -13.42
N LEU A 94 -6.85 -10.04 -12.98
CA LEU A 94 -6.45 -9.72 -11.61
C LEU A 94 -6.61 -8.24 -11.33
N ILE A 95 -6.11 -7.41 -12.23
CA ILE A 95 -6.20 -5.96 -12.09
C ILE A 95 -7.65 -5.50 -12.11
N PHE A 96 -8.46 -6.07 -12.99
CA PHE A 96 -9.87 -5.74 -13.08
C PHE A 96 -10.59 -6.06 -11.77
N ASP A 97 -10.37 -7.26 -11.23
CA ASP A 97 -10.98 -7.68 -9.98
C ASP A 97 -10.53 -6.80 -8.81
N ALA A 98 -9.24 -6.47 -8.76
CA ALA A 98 -8.70 -5.63 -7.71
C ALA A 98 -9.29 -4.22 -7.76
N LYS A 99 -9.45 -3.68 -8.96
CA LYS A 99 -10.08 -2.36 -9.12
C LYS A 99 -11.53 -2.38 -8.65
N LYS A 100 -12.26 -3.42 -8.96
CA LYS A 100 -13.66 -3.57 -8.50
C LYS A 100 -13.74 -3.64 -6.99
N LEU A 101 -12.73 -4.21 -6.34
CA LEU A 101 -12.68 -4.28 -4.90
C LEU A 101 -12.23 -2.96 -4.26
N GLY A 102 -11.81 -1.99 -5.06
CA GLY A 102 -11.45 -0.67 -4.55
C GLY A 102 -9.96 -0.39 -4.41
N MET A 103 -9.12 -1.10 -5.15
CA MET A 103 -7.68 -0.81 -5.21
C MET A 103 -7.46 0.59 -5.80
N ASN A 104 -6.59 1.37 -5.18
CA ASN A 104 -6.27 2.71 -5.70
C ASN A 104 -5.29 2.65 -6.86
N ASP A 105 -4.31 1.77 -6.79
CA ASP A 105 -3.37 1.56 -7.89
C ASP A 105 -2.58 0.29 -7.60
N TYR A 106 -1.67 -0.06 -8.51
CA TYR A 106 -0.82 -1.24 -8.33
C TYR A 106 0.60 -0.93 -8.81
N LEU A 107 1.54 -1.77 -8.37
CA LEU A 107 2.94 -1.70 -8.78
C LEU A 107 3.39 -3.09 -9.16
N VAL A 108 4.11 -3.19 -10.27
CA VAL A 108 4.68 -4.46 -10.75
C VAL A 108 6.10 -4.58 -10.25
N LYS A 109 6.41 -5.67 -9.56
CA LYS A 109 7.76 -5.91 -9.04
C LYS A 109 8.71 -6.38 -10.13
N PRO A 110 9.96 -5.95 -10.12
CA PRO A 110 10.53 -4.93 -9.25
C PRO A 110 10.20 -3.53 -9.76
N PHE A 111 10.13 -2.56 -8.84
CA PHE A 111 9.91 -1.17 -9.20
C PHE A 111 10.93 -0.30 -8.46
N ASP A 112 11.23 0.86 -9.02
CA ASP A 112 12.17 1.77 -8.40
C ASP A 112 11.45 2.89 -7.64
N VAL A 113 12.23 3.71 -6.94
CA VAL A 113 11.67 4.78 -6.12
C VAL A 113 10.94 5.82 -6.97
N PHE A 114 11.38 6.03 -8.19
CA PHE A 114 10.73 6.99 -9.09
C PHE A 114 9.32 6.53 -9.44
N THR A 115 9.17 5.27 -9.84
CA THR A 115 7.86 4.68 -10.16
C THR A 115 6.95 4.69 -8.94
N LEU A 116 7.49 4.33 -7.79
CA LEU A 116 6.75 4.37 -6.54
C LEU A 116 6.25 5.78 -6.26
N SER A 117 7.12 6.77 -6.33
CA SER A 117 6.77 8.16 -6.05
C SER A 117 5.67 8.67 -6.98
N LYS A 118 5.78 8.35 -8.27
CA LYS A 118 4.76 8.76 -9.24
C LYS A 118 3.41 8.12 -8.96
N THR A 119 3.43 6.85 -8.59
CA THR A 119 2.19 6.14 -8.25
C THR A 119 1.54 6.77 -7.03
N LEU A 120 2.34 7.09 -6.02
CA LEU A 120 1.81 7.68 -4.79
C LEU A 120 1.30 9.11 -5.00
N ASP A 121 1.87 9.83 -5.96
CA ASP A 121 1.33 11.16 -6.33
C ASP A 121 -0.12 11.08 -6.79
N LYS A 122 -0.48 10.00 -7.46
CA LYS A 122 -1.84 9.81 -7.94
C LYS A 122 -2.78 9.31 -6.86
N VAL A 123 -2.24 8.59 -5.89
CA VAL A 123 -3.04 7.90 -4.87
C VAL A 123 -3.26 8.76 -3.63
N ILE A 124 -2.24 9.49 -3.23
CA ILE A 124 -2.29 10.31 -2.01
C ILE A 124 -2.24 11.78 -2.37
N LYS A 125 -3.22 12.52 -1.91
CA LYS A 125 -3.20 13.97 -2.06
C LYS A 125 -2.46 14.55 -0.86
N THR A 126 -1.32 15.16 -1.12
CA THR A 126 -0.58 15.81 -0.06
C THR A 126 -1.22 17.16 0.24
N THR A 127 -1.10 17.60 1.48
CA THR A 127 -1.71 18.84 1.92
C THR A 127 -1.27 20.03 1.07
N GLY A 128 0.00 20.08 0.75
CA GLY A 128 0.51 21.20 -0.04
C GLY A 128 0.16 21.14 -1.51
N GLY A 129 0.01 19.92 -2.05
CA GLY A 129 -0.24 19.75 -3.48
C GLY A 129 -1.65 20.03 -3.89
N GLU A 130 -2.59 19.71 -3.04
CA GLU A 130 -3.99 19.80 -3.39
C GLU A 130 -4.52 21.21 -3.49
N SER A 131 -3.88 22.12 -2.87
CA SER A 131 -4.36 23.50 -2.84
C SER A 131 -4.10 24.26 -4.14
N LEU A 132 -3.50 23.62 -5.08
CA LEU A 132 -3.12 24.30 -6.33
C LEU A 132 -3.93 23.88 -7.52
#